data_6c878856088d421ee64cd9ecf06450bd
#
_entry.id   6c878856088d421ee64cd9ecf06450bd
#
_cell.length_a   1.000
_cell.length_b   1.000
_cell.length_c   1.000
_cell.angle_alpha   90.00
_cell.angle_beta   90.00
_cell.angle_gamma   90.00
#
_symmetry.space_group_name_H-M   'P 1'
#
loop_
_entity.id
_entity.type
_entity.pdbx_description
1 polymer ?
#
loop_
_entity_poly.entity_id
_entity_poly.type
_entity_poly.pdbx_seq_one_letter_code
_entity_poly.pdbx_strand_id
1 'polypeptide(L)'
;MMRRLTFALGIALAFSMAGVAQTPAVHTFTPDRFYNTFSGAHPPALRIKPGDRVVTKTIDAAGNDWNGKQVGVGPNPQTGPFFIDGAEPGDMIAVTFTKMEISRATAYSGGALAPYTVTPGSILNRTERQAPRANWILDKAKGVARLDNADIGGIELAMRPMLGCVGVAPARKEAIATSTPGAFGGNMDYAGMNQGVKAMFPVNEPGALLFVGDGHALQGEGEVVGTGLETSMDVEFTVQLVKKSPIQWPRLENDTHVMVLGSERSLIEALQQATSEMHRWLMQDYGLSERGASLLMGQALEYEVANVVDPRFTMVAKVRKSVLAGLKR
;
A
#
# COMPACT_ATOMS: atom_id res chain seq x y z
N MET A 1 -48.38 51.44 -44.17
CA MET A 1 -47.29 50.52 -44.67
C MET A 1 -46.64 49.88 -43.49
N MET A 2 -47.17 48.71 -43.03
CA MET A 2 -46.65 47.98 -41.86
C MET A 2 -45.72 46.82 -42.32
N ARG A 3 -44.46 46.87 -41.96
CA ARG A 3 -43.50 45.78 -42.21
C ARG A 3 -43.62 44.77 -41.05
N ARG A 4 -43.97 43.54 -41.38
CA ARG A 4 -43.93 42.38 -40.42
C ARG A 4 -42.47 41.85 -40.36
N LEU A 5 -41.87 41.84 -39.15
CA LEU A 5 -40.63 41.12 -38.85
C LEU A 5 -41.02 39.69 -38.51
N THR A 6 -40.46 38.73 -39.24
CA THR A 6 -40.53 37.29 -38.93
C THR A 6 -39.29 36.93 -38.16
N PHE A 7 -39.45 36.47 -36.89
CA PHE A 7 -38.37 35.87 -36.09
C PHE A 7 -38.30 34.38 -36.42
N ALA A 8 -37.18 33.94 -36.94
CA ALA A 8 -36.87 32.52 -37.09
C ALA A 8 -36.24 32.01 -35.80
N LEU A 9 -36.93 31.09 -35.14
CA LEU A 9 -36.46 30.40 -33.93
C LEU A 9 -35.55 29.22 -34.36
N GLY A 10 -34.24 29.36 -34.23
CA GLY A 10 -33.28 28.28 -34.47
C GLY A 10 -33.23 27.35 -33.25
N ILE A 11 -33.73 26.13 -33.40
CA ILE A 11 -33.58 25.07 -32.39
C ILE A 11 -32.18 24.47 -32.55
N ALA A 12 -31.27 24.76 -31.60
CA ALA A 12 -29.99 24.09 -31.49
C ALA A 12 -30.20 22.71 -30.81
N LEU A 13 -30.13 21.64 -31.57
CA LEU A 13 -30.03 20.28 -31.01
C LEU A 13 -28.67 20.11 -30.36
N ALA A 14 -28.62 20.10 -29.03
CA ALA A 14 -27.46 19.66 -28.28
C ALA A 14 -27.38 18.12 -28.33
N PHE A 15 -26.50 17.58 -29.17
CA PHE A 15 -26.12 16.16 -29.12
C PHE A 15 -25.34 15.91 -27.82
N SER A 16 -26.01 15.36 -26.81
CA SER A 16 -25.38 14.75 -25.66
C SER A 16 -24.66 13.48 -26.13
N MET A 17 -23.34 13.55 -26.31
CA MET A 17 -22.53 12.35 -26.48
C MET A 17 -22.54 11.59 -25.15
N ALA A 18 -23.44 10.62 -25.01
CA ALA A 18 -23.31 9.60 -23.99
C ALA A 18 -22.00 8.83 -24.27
N GLY A 19 -20.99 9.10 -23.47
CA GLY A 19 -19.74 8.34 -23.53
C GLY A 19 -20.06 6.86 -23.31
N VAL A 20 -19.78 6.01 -24.29
CA VAL A 20 -19.85 4.56 -24.17
C VAL A 20 -18.88 4.20 -23.05
N ALA A 21 -19.38 3.71 -21.92
CA ALA A 21 -18.55 3.20 -20.83
C ALA A 21 -17.69 2.05 -21.40
N GLN A 22 -16.40 2.29 -21.54
CA GLN A 22 -15.47 1.30 -22.05
C GLN A 22 -15.38 0.16 -21.03
N THR A 23 -15.56 -1.09 -21.47
CA THR A 23 -15.37 -2.27 -20.61
C THR A 23 -13.93 -2.26 -20.05
N PRO A 24 -13.73 -2.43 -18.73
CA PRO A 24 -12.40 -2.49 -18.14
C PRO A 24 -11.52 -3.55 -18.81
N ALA A 25 -10.30 -3.19 -19.14
CA ALA A 25 -9.33 -4.12 -19.73
C ALA A 25 -8.62 -4.95 -18.63
N VAL A 26 -8.13 -6.12 -19.02
CA VAL A 26 -7.26 -6.94 -18.17
C VAL A 26 -5.87 -6.93 -18.78
N HIS A 27 -4.90 -6.46 -18.02
CA HIS A 27 -3.50 -6.40 -18.40
C HIS A 27 -2.72 -7.49 -17.66
N THR A 28 -2.14 -8.43 -18.36
CA THR A 28 -1.17 -9.36 -17.80
C THR A 28 0.22 -8.80 -18.03
N PHE A 29 0.90 -8.45 -16.94
CA PHE A 29 2.22 -7.83 -16.98
C PHE A 29 3.23 -8.67 -16.20
N THR A 30 4.23 -9.21 -16.88
CA THR A 30 5.39 -9.86 -16.25
C THR A 30 6.54 -8.87 -16.21
N PRO A 31 7.00 -8.44 -15.03
CA PRO A 31 8.07 -7.47 -14.92
C PRO A 31 9.42 -8.04 -15.37
N ASP A 32 10.18 -7.25 -16.11
CA ASP A 32 11.56 -7.54 -16.54
C ASP A 32 12.56 -6.49 -16.02
N ARG A 33 12.04 -5.42 -15.41
CA ARG A 33 12.82 -4.36 -14.77
C ARG A 33 12.21 -4.02 -13.41
N PHE A 34 13.10 -3.75 -12.45
CA PHE A 34 12.75 -3.43 -11.08
C PHE A 34 13.48 -2.16 -10.64
N TYR A 35 12.84 -1.40 -9.74
CA TYR A 35 13.40 -0.14 -9.26
C TYR A 35 13.58 -0.16 -7.74
N ASN A 36 14.70 0.40 -7.27
CA ASN A 36 15.00 0.55 -5.84
C ASN A 36 14.72 1.97 -5.33
N THR A 37 14.00 2.77 -6.13
CA THR A 37 13.52 4.10 -5.74
C THR A 37 12.12 4.33 -6.25
N PHE A 38 11.32 5.01 -5.45
CA PHE A 38 10.11 5.70 -5.91
C PHE A 38 10.53 7.01 -6.56
N SER A 39 10.14 7.27 -7.79
CA SER A 39 10.43 8.55 -8.45
C SER A 39 9.51 8.80 -9.65
N GLY A 40 9.11 10.05 -9.84
CA GLY A 40 8.44 10.52 -11.05
C GLY A 40 9.35 10.57 -12.29
N ALA A 41 10.65 10.29 -12.14
CA ALA A 41 11.60 10.22 -13.26
C ALA A 41 11.67 8.84 -13.92
N HIS A 42 11.12 7.80 -13.30
CA HIS A 42 11.10 6.45 -13.89
C HIS A 42 10.10 6.38 -15.04
N PRO A 43 10.48 5.81 -16.19
CA PRO A 43 9.56 5.60 -17.30
C PRO A 43 8.47 4.59 -16.88
N PRO A 44 7.19 4.80 -17.28
CA PRO A 44 6.14 3.85 -17.03
C PRO A 44 6.44 2.47 -17.59
N ALA A 45 6.28 1.43 -16.77
CA ALA A 45 6.38 0.04 -17.22
C ALA A 45 5.10 -0.39 -17.95
N LEU A 46 3.96 0.14 -17.52
CA LEU A 46 2.65 -0.09 -18.14
C LEU A 46 1.76 1.14 -17.92
N ARG A 47 0.95 1.49 -18.93
CA ARG A 47 -0.12 2.48 -18.80
C ARG A 47 -1.46 1.78 -18.69
N ILE A 48 -2.28 2.20 -17.73
CA ILE A 48 -3.61 1.63 -17.45
C ILE A 48 -4.64 2.74 -17.29
N LYS A 49 -5.88 2.44 -17.63
CA LYS A 49 -7.02 3.33 -17.40
C LYS A 49 -7.65 3.06 -16.05
N PRO A 50 -8.26 4.06 -15.39
CA PRO A 50 -9.10 3.80 -14.23
C PRO A 50 -10.15 2.74 -14.52
N GLY A 51 -10.27 1.74 -13.65
CA GLY A 51 -11.13 0.58 -13.79
C GLY A 51 -10.44 -0.66 -14.38
N ASP A 52 -9.34 -0.52 -15.08
CA ASP A 52 -8.59 -1.68 -15.60
C ASP A 52 -8.08 -2.57 -14.47
N ARG A 53 -7.94 -3.86 -14.77
CA ARG A 53 -7.36 -4.87 -13.89
C ARG A 53 -5.94 -5.22 -14.34
N VAL A 54 -5.01 -5.23 -13.42
CA VAL A 54 -3.63 -5.68 -13.64
C VAL A 54 -3.41 -7.01 -12.95
N VAL A 55 -2.83 -7.97 -13.67
CA VAL A 55 -2.34 -9.26 -13.18
C VAL A 55 -0.83 -9.23 -13.33
N THR A 56 -0.10 -9.31 -12.22
CA THR A 56 1.35 -9.16 -12.22
C THR A 56 2.02 -10.02 -11.14
N LYS A 57 3.33 -9.93 -11.05
CA LYS A 57 4.18 -10.60 -10.06
C LYS A 57 5.12 -9.62 -9.41
N THR A 58 5.51 -9.91 -8.16
CA THR A 58 6.61 -9.21 -7.49
C THR A 58 7.78 -10.17 -7.28
N ILE A 59 8.96 -9.61 -7.09
CA ILE A 59 10.13 -10.33 -6.58
C ILE A 59 10.29 -10.03 -5.10
N ASP A 60 11.07 -10.83 -4.37
CA ASP A 60 11.31 -10.59 -2.95
C ASP A 60 12.26 -9.41 -2.69
N ALA A 61 12.37 -8.96 -1.46
CA ALA A 61 13.22 -7.82 -1.07
C ALA A 61 14.71 -8.03 -1.39
N ALA A 62 15.18 -9.27 -1.55
CA ALA A 62 16.55 -9.57 -1.98
C ALA A 62 16.72 -9.59 -3.51
N GLY A 63 15.62 -9.56 -4.27
CA GLY A 63 15.65 -9.58 -5.73
C GLY A 63 15.44 -10.94 -6.38
N ASN A 64 14.93 -11.95 -5.64
CA ASN A 64 14.64 -13.27 -6.21
C ASN A 64 13.21 -13.36 -6.73
N ASP A 65 13.06 -13.96 -7.90
CA ASP A 65 11.77 -14.16 -8.56
C ASP A 65 10.96 -15.35 -8.00
N TRP A 66 9.86 -15.66 -8.65
CA TRP A 66 8.96 -16.77 -8.32
C TRP A 66 9.56 -18.16 -8.54
N ASN A 67 10.73 -18.26 -9.19
CA ASN A 67 11.52 -19.50 -9.33
C ASN A 67 12.70 -19.52 -8.35
N GLY A 68 12.86 -18.49 -7.50
CA GLY A 68 14.00 -18.33 -6.59
C GLY A 68 15.27 -17.86 -7.29
N LYS A 69 15.18 -17.37 -8.53
CA LYS A 69 16.33 -16.86 -9.29
C LYS A 69 16.52 -15.37 -8.99
N GLN A 70 17.76 -14.96 -8.75
CA GLN A 70 18.14 -13.55 -8.63
C GLN A 70 17.96 -12.84 -9.99
N VAL A 71 17.03 -11.90 -10.06
CA VAL A 71 16.71 -11.11 -11.27
C VAL A 71 16.71 -9.61 -11.00
N GLY A 72 16.70 -9.21 -9.72
CA GLY A 72 16.80 -7.85 -9.26
C GLY A 72 17.96 -7.66 -8.28
N VAL A 73 18.24 -6.42 -7.92
CA VAL A 73 19.25 -6.06 -6.93
C VAL A 73 18.54 -5.52 -5.69
N GLY A 74 18.76 -6.14 -4.52
CA GLY A 74 18.27 -5.60 -3.24
C GLY A 74 18.95 -4.27 -2.85
N PRO A 75 18.43 -3.56 -1.83
CA PRO A 75 17.23 -3.91 -1.08
C PRO A 75 15.95 -3.52 -1.79
N ASN A 76 14.91 -4.30 -1.57
CA ASN A 76 13.50 -4.03 -1.82
C ASN A 76 13.17 -3.50 -3.23
N PRO A 77 13.52 -4.25 -4.33
CA PRO A 77 13.22 -3.85 -5.69
C PRO A 77 11.72 -3.98 -6.01
N GLN A 78 11.14 -2.95 -6.63
CA GLN A 78 9.71 -2.82 -6.87
C GLN A 78 9.31 -3.09 -8.32
N THR A 79 8.12 -3.70 -8.51
CA THR A 79 7.43 -3.86 -9.79
C THR A 79 6.66 -2.58 -10.14
N GLY A 80 6.76 -2.14 -11.37
CA GLY A 80 6.15 -0.89 -11.88
C GLY A 80 7.20 0.03 -12.50
N PRO A 81 6.94 1.37 -12.61
CA PRO A 81 5.69 2.02 -12.21
C PRO A 81 4.54 1.80 -13.20
N PHE A 82 3.33 1.68 -12.65
CA PHE A 82 2.09 1.69 -13.42
C PHE A 82 1.59 3.12 -13.54
N PHE A 83 1.46 3.62 -14.77
CA PHE A 83 0.94 4.96 -15.03
C PHE A 83 -0.58 4.90 -15.17
N ILE A 84 -1.30 5.65 -14.34
CA ILE A 84 -2.76 5.72 -14.36
C ILE A 84 -3.18 6.91 -15.25
N ASP A 85 -3.83 6.61 -16.38
CA ASP A 85 -4.25 7.62 -17.33
C ASP A 85 -5.22 8.63 -16.70
N GLY A 86 -4.92 9.91 -16.89
CA GLY A 86 -5.71 11.03 -16.38
C GLY A 86 -5.48 11.38 -14.90
N ALA A 87 -4.60 10.66 -14.17
CA ALA A 87 -4.25 11.03 -12.82
C ALA A 87 -3.31 12.25 -12.81
N GLU A 88 -3.66 13.28 -12.04
CA GLU A 88 -2.93 14.55 -11.92
C GLU A 88 -2.69 14.90 -10.44
N PRO A 89 -1.66 15.68 -10.14
CA PRO A 89 -1.41 16.15 -8.77
C PRO A 89 -2.64 16.77 -8.12
N GLY A 90 -2.94 16.33 -6.88
CA GLY A 90 -4.15 16.73 -6.14
C GLY A 90 -5.34 15.79 -6.33
N ASP A 91 -5.21 14.77 -7.14
CA ASP A 91 -6.14 13.64 -7.18
C ASP A 91 -5.75 12.57 -6.13
N MET A 92 -6.56 11.52 -6.04
CA MET A 92 -6.31 10.32 -5.26
C MET A 92 -6.51 9.10 -6.15
N ILE A 93 -5.63 8.11 -6.07
CA ILE A 93 -5.91 6.78 -6.60
C ILE A 93 -6.35 5.83 -5.50
N ALA A 94 -7.31 4.97 -5.80
CA ALA A 94 -7.74 3.88 -4.92
C ALA A 94 -7.45 2.55 -5.60
N VAL A 95 -6.55 1.78 -5.00
CA VAL A 95 -6.07 0.48 -5.49
C VAL A 95 -6.76 -0.61 -4.68
N THR A 96 -7.53 -1.47 -5.33
CA THR A 96 -8.15 -2.63 -4.69
C THR A 96 -7.38 -3.89 -5.08
N PHE A 97 -6.79 -4.55 -4.09
CA PHE A 97 -6.03 -5.78 -4.29
C PHE A 97 -6.96 -6.98 -4.23
N THR A 98 -7.28 -7.55 -5.40
CA THR A 98 -8.19 -8.69 -5.52
C THR A 98 -7.50 -10.03 -5.35
N LYS A 99 -6.15 -10.06 -5.51
CA LYS A 99 -5.32 -11.23 -5.28
C LYS A 99 -3.97 -10.82 -4.70
N MET A 100 -3.55 -11.50 -3.63
CA MET A 100 -2.20 -11.47 -3.07
C MET A 100 -1.87 -12.89 -2.60
N GLU A 101 -1.14 -13.65 -3.40
CA GLU A 101 -0.77 -15.02 -3.10
C GLU A 101 0.72 -15.22 -3.26
N ILE A 102 1.32 -16.00 -2.36
CA ILE A 102 2.72 -16.38 -2.51
C ILE A 102 2.94 -17.18 -3.79
N SER A 103 3.97 -16.86 -4.56
CA SER A 103 4.24 -17.52 -5.84
C SER A 103 5.19 -18.72 -5.71
N ARG A 104 5.97 -18.83 -4.63
CA ARG A 104 6.87 -19.97 -4.37
C ARG A 104 6.65 -20.55 -2.96
N ALA A 105 7.21 -21.74 -2.70
CA ALA A 105 7.07 -22.48 -1.44
C ALA A 105 8.17 -22.18 -0.40
N THR A 106 8.95 -21.11 -0.60
CA THR A 106 10.05 -20.73 0.28
C THR A 106 10.01 -19.24 0.60
N ALA A 107 10.45 -18.91 1.80
CA ALA A 107 10.70 -17.55 2.25
C ALA A 107 11.96 -17.49 3.08
N TYR A 108 12.43 -16.28 3.37
CA TYR A 108 13.48 -16.06 4.36
C TYR A 108 13.04 -14.95 5.34
N SER A 109 13.67 -14.92 6.51
CA SER A 109 13.56 -13.80 7.44
C SER A 109 14.92 -13.44 8.06
N GLY A 110 14.99 -12.29 8.73
CA GLY A 110 16.06 -11.97 9.66
C GLY A 110 16.12 -13.00 10.78
N GLY A 111 17.29 -13.20 11.36
CA GLY A 111 17.53 -14.14 12.44
C GLY A 111 17.74 -13.47 13.81
N ALA A 112 17.73 -12.14 13.90
CA ALA A 112 17.93 -11.39 15.14
C ALA A 112 16.99 -10.20 15.25
N LEU A 113 16.62 -9.85 16.48
CA LEU A 113 15.82 -8.65 16.74
C LEU A 113 16.58 -7.39 16.31
N ALA A 114 15.88 -6.49 15.64
CA ALA A 114 16.43 -5.20 15.22
C ALA A 114 16.78 -4.31 16.43
N PRO A 115 17.83 -3.47 16.33
CA PRO A 115 18.30 -2.68 17.47
C PRO A 115 17.28 -1.77 18.14
N TYR A 116 16.33 -1.26 17.36
CA TYR A 116 15.29 -0.36 17.88
C TYR A 116 14.14 -1.07 18.61
N THR A 117 14.10 -2.40 18.54
CA THR A 117 13.03 -3.21 19.14
C THR A 117 13.39 -3.74 20.52
N VAL A 118 14.64 -3.57 20.95
CA VAL A 118 15.16 -4.03 22.24
C VAL A 118 15.82 -2.90 23.02
N THR A 119 15.85 -3.04 24.35
CA THR A 119 16.53 -2.06 25.20
C THR A 119 18.03 -1.99 24.92
N PRO A 120 18.63 -0.80 24.91
CA PRO A 120 20.07 -0.66 24.78
C PRO A 120 20.81 -1.50 25.85
N GLY A 121 21.77 -2.31 25.39
CA GLY A 121 22.53 -3.18 26.30
C GLY A 121 21.96 -4.58 26.47
N SER A 122 20.83 -4.93 25.88
CA SER A 122 20.36 -6.32 25.79
C SER A 122 21.43 -7.22 25.18
N ILE A 123 21.61 -8.42 25.74
CA ILE A 123 22.58 -9.43 25.23
C ILE A 123 22.27 -9.77 23.76
N LEU A 124 21.02 -9.96 23.42
CA LEU A 124 20.57 -10.26 22.05
C LEU A 124 21.03 -9.18 21.07
N ASN A 125 20.98 -7.91 21.49
CA ASN A 125 21.45 -6.81 20.66
C ASN A 125 22.96 -6.84 20.39
N ARG A 126 23.77 -7.54 21.18
CA ARG A 126 25.23 -7.61 21.02
C ARG A 126 25.70 -8.82 20.23
N THR A 127 25.07 -9.97 20.41
CA THR A 127 25.58 -11.25 19.93
C THR A 127 24.92 -11.73 18.65
N GLU A 128 23.66 -11.37 18.41
CA GLU A 128 22.87 -11.94 17.31
C GLU A 128 22.64 -10.99 16.14
N ARG A 129 23.21 -9.79 16.16
CA ARG A 129 23.16 -8.83 15.05
C ARG A 129 23.64 -9.40 13.70
N GLN A 130 24.40 -10.49 13.74
CA GLN A 130 24.93 -11.20 12.57
C GLN A 130 24.30 -12.60 12.42
N ALA A 131 23.21 -12.88 13.11
CA ALA A 131 22.51 -14.14 12.93
C ALA A 131 22.18 -14.37 11.46
N PRO A 132 22.46 -15.56 10.91
CA PRO A 132 22.14 -15.84 9.52
C PRO A 132 20.65 -15.75 9.30
N ARG A 133 20.26 -15.44 8.06
CA ARG A 133 18.84 -15.51 7.66
C ARG A 133 18.27 -16.88 7.95
N ALA A 134 17.05 -16.91 8.45
CA ALA A 134 16.28 -18.14 8.61
C ALA A 134 15.54 -18.46 7.30
N ASN A 135 15.59 -19.73 6.88
CA ASN A 135 14.86 -20.20 5.69
C ASN A 135 13.58 -20.89 6.12
N TRP A 136 12.47 -20.48 5.53
CA TRP A 136 11.13 -20.95 5.86
C TRP A 136 10.54 -21.78 4.71
N ILE A 137 9.80 -22.81 5.06
CA ILE A 137 8.98 -23.61 4.14
C ILE A 137 7.55 -23.09 4.22
N LEU A 138 6.97 -22.77 3.06
CA LEU A 138 5.60 -22.27 2.94
C LEU A 138 4.71 -23.38 2.38
N ASP A 139 3.88 -23.97 3.24
CA ASP A 139 2.90 -24.98 2.85
C ASP A 139 1.60 -24.28 2.38
N LYS A 140 1.48 -24.09 1.07
CA LYS A 140 0.31 -23.44 0.47
C LYS A 140 -0.99 -24.19 0.71
N ALA A 141 -0.94 -25.52 0.75
CA ALA A 141 -2.15 -26.34 0.90
C ALA A 141 -2.72 -26.24 2.31
N LYS A 142 -1.86 -26.16 3.31
CA LYS A 142 -2.25 -25.97 4.71
C LYS A 142 -2.40 -24.49 5.09
N GLY A 143 -1.86 -23.57 4.31
CA GLY A 143 -1.84 -22.14 4.66
C GLY A 143 -0.90 -21.81 5.82
N VAL A 144 0.20 -22.54 5.99
CA VAL A 144 1.14 -22.35 7.11
C VAL A 144 2.58 -22.18 6.65
N ALA A 145 3.35 -21.44 7.44
CA ALA A 145 4.80 -21.32 7.33
C ALA A 145 5.45 -22.06 8.50
N ARG A 146 6.57 -22.76 8.25
CA ARG A 146 7.36 -23.43 9.27
C ARG A 146 8.85 -23.21 9.04
N LEU A 147 9.60 -23.16 10.10
CA LEU A 147 11.05 -23.03 10.03
C LEU A 147 11.70 -24.39 9.77
N ASP A 148 12.61 -24.43 8.80
CA ASP A 148 13.35 -25.65 8.43
C ASP A 148 14.62 -25.79 9.28
N ASN A 149 14.48 -25.67 10.61
CA ASN A 149 15.57 -25.91 11.56
C ASN A 149 15.02 -26.24 12.97
N ALA A 150 15.91 -26.45 13.94
CA ALA A 150 15.58 -26.85 15.30
C ALA A 150 15.31 -25.68 16.28
N ASP A 151 15.56 -24.43 15.88
CA ASP A 151 15.50 -23.29 16.82
C ASP A 151 14.09 -23.06 17.37
N ILE A 152 13.06 -23.26 16.53
CA ILE A 152 11.64 -23.20 16.93
C ILE A 152 10.88 -24.44 16.45
N GLY A 153 11.55 -25.58 16.31
CA GLY A 153 11.04 -26.79 15.66
C GLY A 153 9.61 -27.18 16.06
N GLY A 154 8.82 -27.59 15.06
CA GLY A 154 7.44 -28.06 15.23
C GLY A 154 6.38 -26.94 15.28
N ILE A 155 6.75 -25.67 15.17
CA ILE A 155 5.79 -24.56 15.09
C ILE A 155 5.32 -24.38 13.65
N GLU A 156 4.01 -24.39 13.46
CA GLU A 156 3.33 -23.99 12.23
C GLU A 156 2.65 -22.63 12.47
N LEU A 157 3.02 -21.62 11.70
CA LEU A 157 2.44 -20.27 11.78
C LEU A 157 1.46 -20.07 10.61
N ALA A 158 0.21 -19.69 10.90
CA ALA A 158 -0.76 -19.38 9.87
C ALA A 158 -0.27 -18.22 8.98
N MET A 159 -0.19 -18.44 7.67
CA MET A 159 0.21 -17.41 6.73
C MET A 159 -0.89 -16.35 6.58
N ARG A 160 -0.45 -15.12 6.40
CA ARG A 160 -1.28 -13.96 6.06
C ARG A 160 -0.53 -13.12 5.01
N PRO A 161 -0.60 -13.53 3.72
CA PRO A 161 0.15 -12.87 2.66
C PRO A 161 -0.23 -11.40 2.53
N MET A 162 0.79 -10.56 2.37
CA MET A 162 0.65 -9.11 2.24
C MET A 162 1.75 -8.51 1.34
N LEU A 163 1.62 -7.24 0.97
CA LEU A 163 2.68 -6.45 0.36
C LEU A 163 3.19 -5.42 1.38
N GLY A 164 4.47 -5.50 1.75
CA GLY A 164 5.12 -4.54 2.63
C GLY A 164 5.27 -3.17 1.98
N CYS A 165 5.54 -3.16 0.68
CA CYS A 165 5.86 -1.95 -0.05
C CYS A 165 4.89 -1.68 -1.19
N VAL A 166 4.06 -0.64 -1.02
CA VAL A 166 3.12 -0.14 -2.03
C VAL A 166 3.14 1.39 -1.98
N GLY A 167 3.40 2.04 -3.09
CA GLY A 167 3.45 3.51 -3.10
C GLY A 167 3.41 4.11 -4.49
N VAL A 168 3.32 5.42 -4.52
CA VAL A 168 3.31 6.23 -5.74
C VAL A 168 4.56 7.10 -5.83
N ALA A 169 4.79 7.74 -6.97
CA ALA A 169 5.89 8.69 -7.10
C ALA A 169 5.75 9.84 -6.09
N PRO A 170 6.81 10.17 -5.32
CA PRO A 170 6.83 11.35 -4.49
C PRO A 170 6.84 12.63 -5.35
N ALA A 171 6.46 13.76 -4.73
CA ALA A 171 6.42 15.04 -5.41
C ALA A 171 7.81 15.49 -5.90
N ARG A 172 7.83 16.40 -6.87
CA ARG A 172 9.04 17.07 -7.39
C ARG A 172 10.07 16.13 -8.00
N LYS A 173 9.61 14.94 -8.46
CA LYS A 173 10.49 13.89 -9.02
C LYS A 173 11.62 13.48 -8.06
N GLU A 174 11.40 13.63 -6.77
CA GLU A 174 12.34 13.10 -5.78
C GLU A 174 12.55 11.60 -6.01
N ALA A 175 13.76 11.12 -5.75
CA ALA A 175 14.07 9.70 -5.75
C ALA A 175 14.25 9.23 -4.30
N ILE A 176 13.29 8.49 -3.79
CA ILE A 176 13.29 7.98 -2.41
C ILE A 176 13.50 6.47 -2.46
N ALA A 177 14.43 5.95 -1.66
CA ALA A 177 14.70 4.52 -1.59
C ALA A 177 13.44 3.73 -1.26
N THR A 178 13.25 2.58 -1.92
CA THR A 178 12.06 1.73 -1.75
C THR A 178 11.93 1.12 -0.36
N SER A 179 12.98 1.11 0.44
CA SER A 179 12.96 0.76 1.86
C SER A 179 12.45 1.88 2.78
N THR A 180 11.95 3.00 2.24
CA THR A 180 11.53 4.15 3.04
C THR A 180 10.04 4.40 2.87
N PRO A 181 9.23 4.32 3.93
CA PRO A 181 7.84 4.73 3.89
C PRO A 181 7.67 6.25 4.02
N GLY A 182 6.51 6.76 3.61
CA GLY A 182 6.18 8.19 3.73
C GLY A 182 4.77 8.51 3.27
N ALA A 183 4.51 9.80 3.06
CA ALA A 183 3.20 10.28 2.61
C ALA A 183 2.78 9.71 1.23
N PHE A 184 3.72 9.23 0.44
CA PHE A 184 3.50 8.59 -0.86
C PHE A 184 3.22 7.07 -0.75
N GLY A 185 3.16 6.49 0.44
CA GLY A 185 3.20 5.06 0.71
C GLY A 185 4.62 4.57 0.92
N GLY A 186 5.08 3.60 0.14
CA GLY A 186 6.41 3.00 0.25
C GLY A 186 6.43 1.79 1.17
N ASN A 187 7.53 1.57 1.88
CA ASN A 187 7.76 0.42 2.75
C ASN A 187 7.04 0.57 4.09
N MET A 188 5.72 0.47 4.06
CA MET A 188 4.89 0.69 5.25
C MET A 188 4.81 -0.54 6.15
N ASP A 189 5.10 -1.72 5.61
CA ASP A 189 5.13 -3.03 6.27
C ASP A 189 3.93 -3.26 7.20
N TYR A 190 2.76 -2.96 6.68
CA TYR A 190 1.53 -3.13 7.42
C TYR A 190 0.82 -4.42 7.05
N ALA A 191 0.69 -5.33 7.99
CA ALA A 191 0.05 -6.63 7.79
C ALA A 191 -1.43 -6.55 7.32
N GLY A 192 -2.06 -5.38 7.43
CA GLY A 192 -3.38 -5.09 6.86
C GLY A 192 -3.36 -4.74 5.37
N MET A 193 -2.20 -4.59 4.73
CA MET A 193 -2.04 -4.44 3.28
C MET A 193 -2.13 -5.81 2.60
N ASN A 194 -3.24 -6.50 2.76
CA ASN A 194 -3.50 -7.87 2.32
C ASN A 194 -4.61 -7.94 1.28
N GLN A 195 -4.91 -9.16 0.82
CA GLN A 195 -5.98 -9.37 -0.17
C GLN A 195 -7.33 -8.86 0.31
N GLY A 196 -8.03 -8.17 -0.56
CA GLY A 196 -9.33 -7.54 -0.29
C GLY A 196 -9.24 -6.09 0.18
N VAL A 197 -8.05 -5.61 0.56
CA VAL A 197 -7.90 -4.21 0.98
C VAL A 197 -8.03 -3.25 -0.21
N LYS A 198 -8.65 -2.10 0.05
CA LYS A 198 -8.60 -0.92 -0.81
C LYS A 198 -7.64 0.09 -0.21
N ALA A 199 -6.54 0.36 -0.91
CA ALA A 199 -5.50 1.29 -0.51
C ALA A 199 -5.59 2.57 -1.34
N MET A 200 -5.59 3.71 -0.67
CA MET A 200 -5.72 5.03 -1.29
C MET A 200 -4.43 5.81 -1.12
N PHE A 201 -3.93 6.37 -2.21
CA PHE A 201 -2.68 7.13 -2.26
C PHE A 201 -2.88 8.52 -2.86
N PRO A 202 -2.17 9.55 -2.38
CA PRO A 202 -2.16 10.86 -3.00
C PRO A 202 -1.51 10.80 -4.38
N VAL A 203 -2.01 11.54 -5.34
CA VAL A 203 -1.32 11.75 -6.61
C VAL A 203 -0.44 12.98 -6.50
N ASN A 204 0.88 12.79 -6.57
CA ASN A 204 1.86 13.87 -6.49
C ASN A 204 2.49 14.20 -7.84
N GLU A 205 2.53 13.24 -8.76
CA GLU A 205 3.09 13.39 -10.12
C GLU A 205 2.06 12.87 -11.14
N PRO A 206 2.06 13.39 -12.39
CA PRO A 206 1.17 12.91 -13.44
C PRO A 206 1.23 11.39 -13.60
N GLY A 207 0.06 10.76 -13.65
CA GLY A 207 -0.08 9.31 -13.73
C GLY A 207 0.13 8.57 -12.41
N ALA A 208 0.29 9.27 -11.29
CA ALA A 208 0.58 8.72 -9.97
C ALA A 208 1.85 7.86 -9.90
N LEU A 209 2.10 7.01 -10.92
CA LEU A 209 3.22 6.08 -11.00
C LEU A 209 3.26 5.11 -9.82
N LEU A 210 2.29 4.19 -9.80
CA LEU A 210 2.13 3.18 -8.74
C LEU A 210 3.21 2.10 -8.84
N PHE A 211 3.82 1.75 -7.70
CA PHE A 211 4.73 0.63 -7.53
C PHE A 211 4.15 -0.36 -6.52
N VAL A 212 4.46 -1.64 -6.71
CA VAL A 212 4.07 -2.73 -5.79
C VAL A 212 5.23 -3.71 -5.64
N GLY A 213 5.45 -4.21 -4.42
CA GLY A 213 6.53 -5.16 -4.17
C GLY A 213 6.59 -5.59 -2.71
N ASP A 214 7.71 -6.22 -2.34
CA ASP A 214 7.97 -6.62 -0.98
C ASP A 214 6.90 -7.55 -0.41
N GLY A 215 6.82 -8.72 -1.00
CA GLY A 215 5.82 -9.71 -0.63
C GLY A 215 6.21 -10.50 0.61
N HIS A 216 5.37 -10.46 1.64
CA HIS A 216 5.55 -11.25 2.86
C HIS A 216 4.49 -12.35 2.94
N ALA A 217 4.90 -13.59 3.21
CA ALA A 217 3.96 -14.67 3.50
C ALA A 217 3.31 -14.48 4.89
N LEU A 218 4.03 -13.84 5.81
CA LEU A 218 3.59 -13.48 7.16
C LEU A 218 4.51 -12.41 7.72
N GLN A 219 3.96 -11.52 8.51
CA GLN A 219 4.70 -10.55 9.33
C GLN A 219 4.01 -10.36 10.68
N GLY A 220 4.79 -10.31 11.76
CA GLY A 220 4.34 -9.82 13.06
C GLY A 220 4.35 -8.29 13.11
N GLU A 221 3.59 -7.71 14.04
CA GLU A 221 3.59 -6.26 14.22
C GLU A 221 4.99 -5.74 14.56
N GLY A 222 5.31 -4.57 14.00
CA GLY A 222 6.58 -3.90 14.19
C GLY A 222 7.71 -4.43 13.34
N GLU A 223 7.54 -5.55 12.64
CA GLU A 223 8.57 -6.19 11.80
C GLU A 223 9.91 -6.39 12.55
N VAL A 224 9.83 -6.84 13.78
CA VAL A 224 10.88 -6.72 14.81
C VAL A 224 12.24 -7.36 14.50
N VAL A 225 12.33 -8.18 13.45
CA VAL A 225 13.61 -8.75 12.96
C VAL A 225 14.13 -8.06 11.70
N GLY A 226 13.46 -6.98 11.24
CA GLY A 226 13.84 -6.19 10.06
C GLY A 226 13.50 -6.85 8.73
N THR A 227 12.59 -7.82 8.74
CA THR A 227 11.99 -8.49 7.59
C THR A 227 10.69 -9.16 8.01
N GLY A 228 9.74 -9.31 7.08
CA GLY A 228 8.71 -10.33 7.20
C GLY A 228 9.22 -11.72 6.81
N LEU A 229 8.34 -12.63 6.40
CA LEU A 229 8.69 -13.85 5.67
C LEU A 229 8.73 -13.51 4.18
N GLU A 230 9.91 -13.08 3.73
CA GLU A 230 10.19 -12.51 2.42
C GLU A 230 10.00 -13.53 1.30
N THR A 231 9.12 -13.23 0.36
CA THR A 231 8.84 -14.11 -0.78
C THR A 231 8.34 -13.32 -1.99
N SER A 232 8.30 -13.95 -3.15
CA SER A 232 7.67 -13.39 -4.34
C SER A 232 6.15 -13.63 -4.32
N MET A 233 5.38 -12.75 -4.98
CA MET A 233 3.92 -12.76 -4.95
C MET A 233 3.31 -12.77 -6.36
N ASP A 234 2.16 -13.42 -6.48
CA ASP A 234 1.19 -13.21 -7.56
C ASP A 234 0.18 -12.16 -7.09
N VAL A 235 0.05 -11.06 -7.84
CA VAL A 235 -0.75 -9.90 -7.43
C VAL A 235 -1.74 -9.55 -8.53
N GLU A 236 -3.00 -9.33 -8.13
CA GLU A 236 -4.01 -8.70 -8.99
C GLU A 236 -4.60 -7.48 -8.30
N PHE A 237 -4.76 -6.42 -9.05
CA PHE A 237 -5.37 -5.20 -8.55
C PHE A 237 -6.16 -4.45 -9.62
N THR A 238 -7.08 -3.60 -9.16
CA THR A 238 -7.76 -2.59 -9.98
C THR A 238 -7.46 -1.22 -9.41
N VAL A 239 -7.48 -0.18 -10.26
CA VAL A 239 -7.24 1.20 -9.85
C VAL A 239 -8.43 2.07 -10.20
N GLN A 240 -8.94 2.81 -9.24
CA GLN A 240 -9.91 3.90 -9.45
C GLN A 240 -9.21 5.25 -9.28
N LEU A 241 -9.65 6.25 -10.03
CA LEU A 241 -9.17 7.62 -9.94
C LEU A 241 -10.27 8.51 -9.37
N VAL A 242 -9.95 9.19 -8.26
CA VAL A 242 -10.84 10.17 -7.64
C VAL A 242 -10.25 11.56 -7.85
N LYS A 243 -10.92 12.35 -8.68
CA LYS A 243 -10.46 13.68 -9.05
C LYS A 243 -10.65 14.70 -7.92
N LYS A 244 -9.66 15.60 -7.77
CA LYS A 244 -9.71 16.72 -6.80
C LYS A 244 -10.02 16.26 -5.37
N SER A 245 -9.42 15.16 -4.97
CA SER A 245 -9.59 14.56 -3.63
C SER A 245 -8.23 14.42 -2.94
N PRO A 246 -7.59 15.51 -2.53
CA PRO A 246 -6.27 15.47 -1.92
C PRO A 246 -6.32 14.81 -0.54
N ILE A 247 -5.54 13.76 -0.37
CA ILE A 247 -5.22 13.15 0.92
C ILE A 247 -3.75 13.41 1.24
N GLN A 248 -3.37 13.43 2.52
CA GLN A 248 -1.98 13.73 2.90
C GLN A 248 -1.18 12.48 3.24
N TRP A 249 -1.86 11.40 3.69
CA TRP A 249 -1.25 10.14 4.05
C TRP A 249 -2.06 8.98 3.45
N PRO A 250 -1.44 7.82 3.23
CA PRO A 250 -2.13 6.64 2.75
C PRO A 250 -3.30 6.25 3.65
N ARG A 251 -4.44 5.97 3.04
CA ARG A 251 -5.66 5.49 3.69
C ARG A 251 -5.95 4.07 3.21
N LEU A 252 -6.37 3.20 4.11
CA LEU A 252 -6.79 1.85 3.77
C LEU A 252 -8.22 1.61 4.24
N GLU A 253 -8.90 0.74 3.52
CA GLU A 253 -10.24 0.31 3.86
C GLU A 253 -10.38 -1.18 3.58
N ASN A 254 -10.91 -1.93 4.55
CA ASN A 254 -11.31 -3.32 4.38
C ASN A 254 -12.76 -3.51 4.87
N ASP A 255 -13.24 -4.74 5.01
CA ASP A 255 -14.61 -5.02 5.41
C ASP A 255 -14.95 -4.52 6.82
N THR A 256 -13.96 -4.38 7.70
CA THR A 256 -14.17 -4.10 9.12
C THR A 256 -13.71 -2.71 9.56
N HIS A 257 -12.70 -2.14 8.92
CA HIS A 257 -12.05 -0.90 9.38
C HIS A 257 -11.78 0.08 8.24
N VAL A 258 -11.73 1.36 8.61
CA VAL A 258 -11.01 2.40 7.91
C VAL A 258 -9.71 2.66 8.66
N MET A 259 -8.60 2.86 7.95
CA MET A 259 -7.25 2.89 8.51
C MET A 259 -6.42 3.96 7.83
N VAL A 260 -5.53 4.60 8.58
CA VAL A 260 -4.57 5.59 8.08
C VAL A 260 -3.18 5.18 8.52
N LEU A 261 -2.23 5.24 7.59
CA LEU A 261 -0.83 4.96 7.87
C LEU A 261 -0.04 6.25 7.89
N GLY A 262 0.57 6.54 9.04
CA GLY A 262 1.51 7.66 9.22
C GLY A 262 2.91 7.11 9.38
N SER A 263 3.88 7.68 8.65
CA SER A 263 5.27 7.19 8.66
C SER A 263 6.24 8.34 8.90
N GLU A 264 6.94 8.30 10.05
CA GLU A 264 7.93 9.31 10.44
C GLU A 264 9.10 8.70 11.23
N ARG A 265 10.12 9.53 11.53
CA ARG A 265 11.34 9.09 12.19
C ARG A 265 11.14 8.62 13.63
N SER A 266 10.07 9.05 14.29
CA SER A 266 9.69 8.55 15.60
C SER A 266 8.26 8.01 15.58
N LEU A 267 7.95 7.05 16.47
CA LEU A 267 6.61 6.51 16.62
C LEU A 267 5.59 7.59 16.99
N ILE A 268 5.99 8.60 17.78
CA ILE A 268 5.11 9.71 18.18
C ILE A 268 4.75 10.56 16.96
N GLU A 269 5.72 10.92 16.13
CA GLU A 269 5.45 11.69 14.91
C GLU A 269 4.60 10.87 13.92
N ALA A 270 4.90 9.57 13.74
CA ALA A 270 4.10 8.68 12.91
C ALA A 270 2.64 8.59 13.41
N LEU A 271 2.44 8.44 14.71
CA LEU A 271 1.11 8.45 15.36
C LEU A 271 0.39 9.78 15.10
N GLN A 272 1.09 10.92 15.23
CA GLN A 272 0.51 12.24 14.97
C GLN A 272 0.02 12.40 13.53
N GLN A 273 0.79 11.90 12.55
CA GLN A 273 0.40 11.91 11.14
C GLN A 273 -0.85 11.06 10.91
N ALA A 274 -0.84 9.81 11.39
CA ALA A 274 -1.96 8.89 11.25
C ALA A 274 -3.24 9.43 11.90
N THR A 275 -3.11 10.00 13.12
CA THR A 275 -4.23 10.59 13.87
C THR A 275 -4.81 11.81 13.15
N SER A 276 -3.95 12.71 12.69
CA SER A 276 -4.38 13.94 12.01
C SER A 276 -5.10 13.64 10.69
N GLU A 277 -4.61 12.67 9.92
CA GLU A 277 -5.26 12.26 8.67
C GLU A 277 -6.56 11.50 8.93
N MET A 278 -6.65 10.65 9.97
CA MET A 278 -7.91 10.00 10.36
C MET A 278 -8.96 11.05 10.77
N HIS A 279 -8.57 12.05 11.56
CA HIS A 279 -9.45 13.14 11.96
C HIS A 279 -9.99 13.88 10.72
N ARG A 280 -9.12 14.21 9.77
CA ARG A 280 -9.49 14.85 8.50
C ARG A 280 -10.44 13.96 7.68
N TRP A 281 -10.16 12.67 7.58
CA TRP A 281 -11.02 11.73 6.86
C TRP A 281 -12.42 11.65 7.45
N LEU A 282 -12.55 11.58 8.77
CA LEU A 282 -13.83 11.56 9.46
C LEU A 282 -14.64 12.84 9.24
N MET A 283 -13.98 13.99 9.17
CA MET A 283 -14.65 15.25 8.84
C MET A 283 -15.10 15.30 7.38
N GLN A 284 -14.23 14.94 6.44
CA GLN A 284 -14.48 15.08 5.01
C GLN A 284 -15.51 14.08 4.49
N ASP A 285 -15.36 12.81 4.80
CA ASP A 285 -16.12 11.74 4.17
C ASP A 285 -17.30 11.27 5.03
N TYR A 286 -17.24 11.49 6.35
CA TYR A 286 -18.31 11.13 7.28
C TYR A 286 -19.10 12.35 7.80
N GLY A 287 -18.72 13.56 7.40
CA GLY A 287 -19.44 14.79 7.70
C GLY A 287 -19.42 15.21 9.17
N LEU A 288 -18.46 14.70 9.96
CA LEU A 288 -18.34 15.08 11.36
C LEU A 288 -17.77 16.49 11.50
N SER A 289 -18.25 17.23 12.51
CA SER A 289 -17.56 18.45 12.94
C SER A 289 -16.19 18.10 13.55
N GLU A 290 -15.29 19.06 13.65
CA GLU A 290 -13.99 18.91 14.33
C GLU A 290 -14.15 18.32 15.74
N ARG A 291 -15.08 18.88 16.52
CA ARG A 291 -15.39 18.36 17.86
C ARG A 291 -15.99 16.96 17.80
N GLY A 292 -16.86 16.66 16.84
CA GLY A 292 -17.50 15.35 16.68
C GLY A 292 -16.46 14.27 16.35
N ALA A 293 -15.55 14.55 15.42
CA ALA A 293 -14.46 13.66 15.09
C ALA A 293 -13.54 13.40 16.30
N SER A 294 -13.19 14.46 17.05
CA SER A 294 -12.36 14.33 18.26
C SER A 294 -13.03 13.50 19.35
N LEU A 295 -14.33 13.69 19.60
CA LEU A 295 -15.08 12.90 20.58
C LEU A 295 -15.18 11.42 20.17
N LEU A 296 -15.42 11.14 18.90
CA LEU A 296 -15.46 9.77 18.38
C LEU A 296 -14.11 9.10 18.51
N MET A 297 -13.04 9.75 18.03
CA MET A 297 -11.69 9.22 18.07
C MET A 297 -11.22 8.97 19.50
N GLY A 298 -11.55 9.85 20.43
CA GLY A 298 -11.20 9.68 21.84
C GLY A 298 -11.71 8.39 22.48
N GLN A 299 -12.74 7.75 21.90
CA GLN A 299 -13.37 6.54 22.46
C GLN A 299 -13.23 5.31 21.55
N ALA A 300 -13.02 5.50 20.23
CA ALA A 300 -13.12 4.42 19.25
C ALA A 300 -11.87 4.26 18.38
N LEU A 301 -10.87 5.12 18.53
CA LEU A 301 -9.63 5.01 17.78
C LEU A 301 -8.77 3.86 18.32
N GLU A 302 -8.31 3.01 17.45
CA GLU A 302 -7.37 1.93 17.74
C GLU A 302 -6.04 2.23 17.03
N TYR A 303 -4.91 1.82 17.63
CA TYR A 303 -3.60 1.94 17.01
C TYR A 303 -2.95 0.58 16.84
N GLU A 304 -2.16 0.43 15.76
CA GLU A 304 -1.26 -0.69 15.51
C GLU A 304 0.12 -0.16 15.12
N VAL A 305 1.15 -0.96 15.38
CA VAL A 305 2.53 -0.69 14.97
C VAL A 305 2.83 -1.53 13.74
N ALA A 306 3.00 -0.91 12.58
CA ALA A 306 3.28 -1.62 11.34
C ALA A 306 4.76 -2.02 11.26
N ASN A 307 5.69 -1.05 11.32
CA ASN A 307 7.12 -1.33 11.42
C ASN A 307 7.84 -0.32 12.32
N VAL A 308 8.98 -0.75 12.89
CA VAL A 308 9.88 0.08 13.71
C VAL A 308 11.35 -0.12 13.30
N VAL A 309 11.60 -0.59 12.10
CA VAL A 309 12.93 -1.03 11.63
C VAL A 309 13.44 -0.25 10.42
N ASP A 310 12.55 0.35 9.68
CA ASP A 310 12.82 1.15 8.50
C ASP A 310 13.38 2.55 8.85
N PRO A 311 13.89 3.30 7.85
CA PRO A 311 14.33 4.68 8.03
C PRO A 311 13.27 5.61 8.63
N ARG A 312 11.98 5.26 8.49
CA ARG A 312 10.83 5.84 9.16
C ARG A 312 9.94 4.73 9.70
N PHE A 313 9.43 4.92 10.91
CA PHE A 313 8.49 3.99 11.55
C PHE A 313 7.08 4.24 11.05
N THR A 314 6.26 3.20 10.98
CA THR A 314 4.87 3.32 10.53
C THR A 314 3.90 2.94 11.65
N MET A 315 3.03 3.91 11.99
CA MET A 315 1.89 3.74 12.88
C MET A 315 0.58 3.73 12.10
N VAL A 316 -0.34 2.90 12.53
CA VAL A 316 -1.68 2.80 11.93
C VAL A 316 -2.72 3.30 12.93
N ALA A 317 -3.51 4.28 12.52
CA ALA A 317 -4.72 4.69 13.22
C ALA A 317 -5.93 4.07 12.51
N LYS A 318 -6.82 3.42 13.25
CA LYS A 318 -7.98 2.72 12.66
C LYS A 318 -9.26 2.92 13.46
N VAL A 319 -10.40 2.90 12.75
CA VAL A 319 -11.74 2.98 13.33
C VAL A 319 -12.61 1.89 12.72
N ARG A 320 -13.40 1.20 13.54
CA ARG A 320 -14.33 0.16 13.07
C ARG A 320 -15.47 0.74 12.23
N LYS A 321 -15.74 0.15 11.10
CA LYS A 321 -16.88 0.52 10.24
C LYS A 321 -18.23 0.39 10.96
N SER A 322 -18.35 -0.58 11.88
CA SER A 322 -19.55 -0.73 12.70
C SER A 322 -19.84 0.49 13.58
N VAL A 323 -18.80 1.18 14.05
CA VAL A 323 -18.94 2.44 14.79
C VAL A 323 -19.39 3.56 13.86
N LEU A 324 -18.79 3.64 12.66
CA LEU A 324 -19.11 4.66 11.66
C LEU A 324 -20.53 4.49 11.06
N ALA A 325 -21.00 3.26 10.93
CA ALA A 325 -22.36 2.96 10.46
C ALA A 325 -23.46 3.51 11.37
N GLY A 326 -23.15 3.74 12.66
CA GLY A 326 -24.06 4.34 13.62
C GLY A 326 -24.19 5.87 13.53
N LEU A 327 -23.35 6.52 12.72
CA LEU A 327 -23.40 7.96 12.55
C LEU A 327 -24.65 8.31 11.72
N LYS A 328 -25.50 9.17 12.27
CA LYS A 328 -26.63 9.73 11.51
C LYS A 328 -26.07 10.70 10.45
N ARG A 329 -26.25 10.34 9.20
CA ARG A 329 -25.95 11.22 8.06
C ARG A 329 -26.99 12.30 7.92
#